data_00dffd43562cdf4e0a5e46bf2f4abb2a
#
_entry.id   00dffd43562cdf4e0a5e46bf2f4abb2a
#
_cell.length_a   1.000
_cell.length_b   1.000
_cell.length_c   1.000
_cell.angle_alpha   90.00
_cell.angle_beta   90.00
_cell.angle_gamma   90.00
#
_symmetry.space_group_name_H-M   'P 1'
#
loop_
_entity.id
_entity.type
_entity.pdbx_description
1 polymer ?
#
loop_
_entity_poly.entity_id
_entity_poly.type
_entity_poly.pdbx_seq_one_letter_code
_entity_poly.pdbx_strand_id
1 'polypeptide(L)'
;MAVGTLAILGSVVFSISKIEVNFNNALDYFVTDSMPENQAADKLGADIKASLSSMLGKNIFFNVNSKTIADKIESHQGDDYDGYHLRVTNVMARFPNTLVITIRERYAVYSYKSGSATVVLDGDLKIIDTKIPNDKETGAPRSLIDLSNAFSVNDTEAIVPGKYLTDKDSPEKAAIIKKIVPFFWSEDSYEDAITKYFTKFEFGNTSGEDSSQTFTTLKMTSLPLSGTSVTNNYFELDIVDANVETNAKLAKIWALVENQKSNEFAGAGRYEVLKWLDGLRAEYTPWKEQS
;
A
#
# COMPACT_ATOMS: atom_id res chain seq x y z
N MET A 1 2.60 12.59 53.91
CA MET A 1 3.23 11.29 53.52
C MET A 1 2.35 10.42 52.59
N ALA A 2 1.03 10.40 52.70
CA ALA A 2 0.17 9.52 51.89
C ALA A 2 0.23 9.78 50.34
N VAL A 3 0.37 11.04 49.92
CA VAL A 3 0.39 11.39 48.49
C VAL A 3 1.68 10.90 47.80
N GLY A 4 2.82 10.95 48.51
CA GLY A 4 4.09 10.46 47.97
C GLY A 4 4.11 8.93 47.78
N THR A 5 3.50 8.20 48.70
CA THR A 5 3.42 6.73 48.64
C THR A 5 2.50 6.25 47.52
N LEU A 6 1.39 6.95 47.27
CA LEU A 6 0.48 6.66 46.14
C LEU A 6 1.16 6.92 44.77
N ALA A 7 1.96 7.99 44.65
CA ALA A 7 2.68 8.30 43.44
C ALA A 7 3.79 7.26 43.12
N ILE A 8 4.48 6.78 44.16
CA ILE A 8 5.52 5.74 43.99
C ILE A 8 4.89 4.39 43.63
N LEU A 9 3.81 3.98 44.28
CA LEU A 9 3.08 2.75 43.98
C LEU A 9 2.49 2.83 42.55
N GLY A 10 1.91 3.95 42.16
CA GLY A 10 1.41 4.14 40.82
C GLY A 10 2.52 4.07 39.74
N SER A 11 3.70 4.60 40.00
CA SER A 11 4.82 4.56 39.06
C SER A 11 5.38 3.14 38.85
N VAL A 12 5.41 2.31 39.90
CA VAL A 12 5.88 0.93 39.82
C VAL A 12 4.86 0.00 39.18
N VAL A 13 3.59 0.12 39.54
CA VAL A 13 2.52 -0.76 39.04
C VAL A 13 2.24 -0.53 37.56
N PHE A 14 2.43 0.70 37.05
CA PHE A 14 2.16 1.07 35.67
C PHE A 14 3.41 1.21 34.84
N SER A 15 4.56 0.71 35.31
CA SER A 15 5.77 0.65 34.50
C SER A 15 5.70 -0.52 33.51
N ILE A 16 6.07 -0.27 32.26
CA ILE A 16 6.14 -1.29 31.22
C ILE A 16 7.13 -2.38 31.67
N SER A 17 6.62 -3.56 31.97
CA SER A 17 7.44 -4.73 32.34
C SER A 17 7.50 -5.77 31.24
N LYS A 18 6.60 -5.69 30.24
CA LYS A 18 6.50 -6.64 29.14
C LYS A 18 6.19 -5.91 27.84
N ILE A 19 6.86 -6.33 26.77
CA ILE A 19 6.56 -5.93 25.39
C ILE A 19 6.11 -7.19 24.63
N GLU A 20 4.93 -7.15 24.04
CA GLU A 20 4.40 -8.19 23.15
C GLU A 20 4.38 -7.66 21.73
N VAL A 21 4.91 -8.44 20.81
CA VAL A 21 4.88 -8.18 19.37
C VAL A 21 4.05 -9.26 18.71
N ASN A 22 3.03 -8.86 17.97
CA ASN A 22 2.15 -9.74 17.23
C ASN A 22 2.22 -9.40 15.76
N PHE A 23 2.20 -10.41 14.91
CA PHE A 23 2.12 -10.27 13.46
C PHE A 23 0.72 -10.68 13.02
N ASN A 24 0.09 -9.90 12.14
CA ASN A 24 -1.27 -10.15 11.65
C ASN A 24 -1.34 -10.54 10.18
N ASN A 25 -0.19 -10.80 9.55
CA ASN A 25 -0.08 -11.42 8.23
C ASN A 25 1.19 -12.28 8.16
N ALA A 26 1.33 -13.06 7.08
CA ALA A 26 2.53 -13.82 6.78
C ALA A 26 3.75 -12.90 6.62
N LEU A 27 4.92 -13.41 6.99
CA LEU A 27 6.20 -12.70 6.94
C LEU A 27 7.03 -13.19 5.74
N ASP A 28 6.53 -12.93 4.54
CA ASP A 28 7.08 -13.47 3.30
C ASP A 28 8.51 -13.04 3.01
N TYR A 29 8.84 -11.79 3.32
CA TYR A 29 10.20 -11.26 3.15
C TYR A 29 11.20 -11.88 4.13
N PHE A 30 10.76 -12.14 5.36
CA PHE A 30 11.64 -12.65 6.44
C PHE A 30 11.76 -14.17 6.45
N VAL A 31 10.93 -14.87 5.69
CA VAL A 31 10.99 -16.33 5.54
C VAL A 31 12.02 -16.70 4.50
N THR A 32 12.93 -17.63 4.86
CA THR A 32 13.92 -18.20 3.94
C THR A 32 13.84 -19.72 3.99
N ASP A 33 14.49 -20.41 3.04
CA ASP A 33 14.56 -21.88 3.03
C ASP A 33 15.11 -22.47 4.33
N SER A 34 15.98 -21.71 5.02
CA SER A 34 16.59 -22.12 6.30
C SER A 34 15.80 -21.62 7.54
N MET A 35 14.80 -20.78 7.38
CA MET A 35 14.03 -20.18 8.47
C MET A 35 12.54 -20.13 8.13
N PRO A 36 11.77 -21.14 8.54
CA PRO A 36 10.33 -21.19 8.32
C PRO A 36 9.60 -20.07 9.09
N GLU A 37 8.37 -19.78 8.69
CA GLU A 37 7.58 -18.61 9.11
C GLU A 37 7.50 -18.44 10.64
N ASN A 38 7.26 -19.51 11.38
CA ASN A 38 7.18 -19.45 12.85
C ASN A 38 8.50 -19.00 13.48
N GLN A 39 9.64 -19.50 12.99
CA GLN A 39 10.96 -19.09 13.48
C GLN A 39 11.32 -17.67 13.06
N ALA A 40 10.92 -17.24 11.83
CA ALA A 40 11.08 -15.88 11.37
C ALA A 40 10.28 -14.89 12.25
N ALA A 41 9.03 -15.22 12.59
CA ALA A 41 8.20 -14.43 13.48
C ALA A 41 8.77 -14.32 14.90
N ASP A 42 9.25 -15.43 15.46
CA ASP A 42 9.84 -15.45 16.80
C ASP A 42 11.13 -14.63 16.86
N LYS A 43 12.01 -14.82 15.87
CA LYS A 43 13.27 -14.05 15.76
C LYS A 43 13.01 -12.57 15.59
N LEU A 44 12.22 -12.19 14.58
CA LEU A 44 11.88 -10.80 14.32
C LEU A 44 11.17 -10.15 15.53
N GLY A 45 10.28 -10.86 16.19
CA GLY A 45 9.63 -10.41 17.41
C GLY A 45 10.63 -10.18 18.56
N ALA A 46 11.66 -11.00 18.68
CA ALA A 46 12.74 -10.83 19.67
C ALA A 46 13.61 -9.60 19.35
N ASP A 47 14.00 -9.43 18.08
CA ASP A 47 14.81 -8.31 17.62
C ASP A 47 14.08 -6.96 17.80
N ILE A 48 12.78 -6.89 17.47
CA ILE A 48 11.96 -5.70 17.72
C ILE A 48 11.85 -5.41 19.22
N LYS A 49 11.62 -6.41 20.07
CA LYS A 49 11.60 -6.22 21.53
C LYS A 49 12.94 -5.69 22.06
N ALA A 50 14.05 -6.20 21.54
CA ALA A 50 15.39 -5.72 21.90
C ALA A 50 15.58 -4.25 21.52
N SER A 51 15.15 -3.84 20.31
CA SER A 51 15.21 -2.45 19.85
C SER A 51 14.39 -1.49 20.73
N LEU A 52 13.34 -2.00 21.37
CA LEU A 52 12.45 -1.25 22.27
C LEU A 52 12.76 -1.41 23.76
N SER A 53 13.86 -2.06 24.11
CA SER A 53 14.24 -2.32 25.52
C SER A 53 14.29 -1.05 26.38
N SER A 54 14.62 0.10 25.79
CA SER A 54 14.61 1.40 26.48
C SER A 54 13.20 1.86 26.95
N MET A 55 12.15 1.19 26.52
CA MET A 55 10.77 1.44 26.99
C MET A 55 10.46 0.72 28.31
N LEU A 56 11.20 -0.35 28.62
CA LEU A 56 11.01 -1.08 29.87
C LEU A 56 11.29 -0.15 31.08
N GLY A 57 10.47 -0.28 32.10
CA GLY A 57 10.52 0.57 33.29
C GLY A 57 9.87 1.95 33.15
N LYS A 58 9.53 2.38 31.93
CA LYS A 58 8.81 3.64 31.70
C LYS A 58 7.33 3.51 32.02
N ASN A 59 6.72 4.60 32.47
CA ASN A 59 5.29 4.62 32.78
C ASN A 59 4.46 4.47 31.51
N ILE A 60 3.53 3.51 31.51
CA ILE A 60 2.72 3.15 30.34
C ILE A 60 1.78 4.26 29.88
N PHE A 61 1.31 5.13 30.77
CA PHE A 61 0.38 6.21 30.43
C PHE A 61 1.08 7.45 29.84
N PHE A 62 2.30 7.73 30.26
CA PHE A 62 2.99 8.97 29.88
C PHE A 62 4.04 8.77 28.80
N ASN A 63 4.49 7.53 28.57
CA ASN A 63 5.62 7.27 27.67
C ASN A 63 5.24 6.46 26.43
N VAL A 64 3.99 5.99 26.29
CA VAL A 64 3.53 5.29 25.12
C VAL A 64 3.05 6.31 24.07
N ASN A 65 3.90 6.61 23.10
CA ASN A 65 3.54 7.37 21.92
C ASN A 65 3.57 6.43 20.71
N SER A 66 2.39 6.12 20.18
CA SER A 66 2.23 5.14 19.10
C SER A 66 3.03 5.53 17.87
N LYS A 67 3.05 6.82 17.49
CA LYS A 67 3.81 7.30 16.35
C LYS A 67 5.31 7.12 16.54
N THR A 68 5.85 7.53 17.69
CA THR A 68 7.29 7.38 17.97
C THR A 68 7.74 5.93 17.99
N ILE A 69 6.89 5.02 18.48
CA ILE A 69 7.18 3.58 18.48
C ILE A 69 7.13 3.04 17.06
N ALA A 70 6.11 3.40 16.29
CA ALA A 70 6.00 3.02 14.89
C ALA A 70 7.19 3.53 14.07
N ASP A 71 7.51 4.82 14.17
CA ASP A 71 8.65 5.42 13.47
C ASP A 71 9.97 4.70 13.82
N LYS A 72 10.16 4.34 15.10
CA LYS A 72 11.36 3.63 15.54
C LYS A 72 11.49 2.24 14.94
N ILE A 73 10.39 1.50 14.83
CA ILE A 73 10.37 0.15 14.23
C ILE A 73 10.51 0.26 12.71
N GLU A 74 9.71 1.11 12.07
CA GLU A 74 9.62 1.21 10.61
C GLU A 74 10.81 1.90 9.95
N SER A 75 11.61 2.66 10.71
CA SER A 75 12.85 3.30 10.25
C SER A 75 14.11 2.53 10.63
N HIS A 76 13.98 1.41 11.36
CA HIS A 76 15.13 0.62 11.78
C HIS A 76 15.85 0.04 10.54
N GLN A 77 17.18 0.14 10.55
CA GLN A 77 18.06 -0.43 9.54
C GLN A 77 19.25 -1.04 10.28
N GLY A 78 19.35 -2.36 10.23
CA GLY A 78 20.40 -3.10 10.95
C GLY A 78 20.52 -4.52 10.44
N ASP A 79 21.56 -5.21 10.89
CA ASP A 79 21.81 -6.61 10.53
C ASP A 79 20.74 -7.57 11.08
N ASP A 80 19.94 -7.11 12.05
CA ASP A 80 18.86 -7.85 12.69
C ASP A 80 17.57 -7.84 11.88
N TYR A 81 17.14 -6.66 11.41
CA TYR A 81 16.00 -6.52 10.49
C TYR A 81 15.96 -5.14 9.81
N ASP A 82 15.28 -5.10 8.66
CA ASP A 82 14.98 -3.89 7.93
C ASP A 82 13.53 -3.46 8.16
N GLY A 83 13.33 -2.41 8.97
CA GLY A 83 12.03 -1.92 9.39
C GLY A 83 11.16 -1.36 8.26
N TYR A 84 11.76 -0.98 7.12
CA TYR A 84 10.99 -0.47 5.99
C TYR A 84 10.08 -1.53 5.33
N HIS A 85 10.32 -2.83 5.58
CA HIS A 85 9.41 -3.91 5.20
C HIS A 85 8.23 -4.07 6.16
N LEU A 86 8.25 -3.36 7.29
CA LEU A 86 7.25 -3.49 8.34
C LEU A 86 6.30 -2.28 8.39
N ARG A 87 5.07 -2.53 8.80
CA ARG A 87 4.08 -1.51 9.13
C ARG A 87 3.50 -1.80 10.52
N VAL A 88 3.65 -0.86 11.42
CA VAL A 88 2.99 -0.93 12.72
C VAL A 88 1.53 -0.54 12.55
N THR A 89 0.62 -1.48 12.77
CA THR A 89 -0.83 -1.27 12.59
C THR A 89 -1.50 -0.86 13.88
N ASN A 90 -0.95 -1.25 15.04
CA ASN A 90 -1.50 -0.88 16.33
C ASN A 90 -0.40 -0.85 17.40
N VAL A 91 -0.49 0.11 18.30
CA VAL A 91 0.30 0.20 19.54
C VAL A 91 -0.66 0.51 20.66
N MET A 92 -0.78 -0.39 21.62
CA MET A 92 -1.69 -0.24 22.74
C MET A 92 -1.06 -0.63 24.06
N ALA A 93 -1.48 0.07 25.10
CA ALA A 93 -1.19 -0.28 26.48
C ALA A 93 -2.22 -1.31 26.98
N ARG A 94 -1.76 -2.51 27.33
CA ARG A 94 -2.58 -3.50 28.02
C ARG A 94 -2.24 -3.48 29.51
N PHE A 95 -3.24 -3.08 30.26
CA PHE A 95 -3.14 -2.93 31.70
C PHE A 95 -2.74 -4.23 32.41
N PRO A 96 -1.94 -4.19 33.51
CA PRO A 96 -1.37 -2.98 34.13
C PRO A 96 -0.04 -2.52 33.51
N ASN A 97 0.71 -3.34 32.78
CA ASN A 97 2.14 -3.10 32.52
C ASN A 97 2.66 -3.68 31.18
N THR A 98 1.79 -4.03 30.25
CA THR A 98 2.17 -4.62 28.97
C THR A 98 1.98 -3.65 27.82
N LEU A 99 3.04 -3.42 27.05
CA LEU A 99 2.98 -2.74 25.76
C LEU A 99 2.74 -3.78 24.67
N VAL A 100 1.63 -3.68 23.95
CA VAL A 100 1.28 -4.58 22.82
C VAL A 100 1.45 -3.82 21.52
N ILE A 101 2.20 -4.41 20.60
CA ILE A 101 2.48 -3.85 19.29
C ILE A 101 2.03 -4.87 18.25
N THR A 102 1.18 -4.43 17.32
CA THR A 102 0.76 -5.26 16.20
C THR A 102 1.41 -4.74 14.92
N ILE A 103 2.03 -5.64 14.21
CA ILE A 103 2.83 -5.36 13.03
C ILE A 103 2.34 -6.23 11.88
N ARG A 104 2.43 -5.72 10.67
CA ARG A 104 2.31 -6.51 9.45
C ARG A 104 3.50 -6.26 8.54
N GLU A 105 3.80 -7.22 7.69
CA GLU A 105 4.70 -7.03 6.58
C GLU A 105 4.02 -6.18 5.49
N ARG A 106 4.80 -5.33 4.81
CA ARG A 106 4.33 -4.54 3.67
C ARG A 106 4.35 -5.39 2.42
N TYR A 107 3.28 -5.34 1.66
CA TYR A 107 3.19 -6.04 0.38
C TYR A 107 3.68 -5.18 -0.77
N ALA A 108 4.38 -5.81 -1.71
CA ALA A 108 4.75 -5.22 -2.99
C ALA A 108 3.49 -5.07 -3.87
N VAL A 109 3.16 -3.84 -4.24
CA VAL A 109 1.99 -3.53 -5.07
C VAL A 109 2.41 -2.84 -6.36
N TYR A 110 3.34 -1.89 -6.26
CA TYR A 110 3.74 -1.05 -7.38
C TYR A 110 5.22 -1.20 -7.71
N SER A 111 5.55 -0.95 -8.97
CA SER A 111 6.91 -0.72 -9.43
C SER A 111 7.04 0.69 -10.02
N TYR A 112 8.22 1.27 -9.85
CA TYR A 112 8.57 2.55 -10.46
C TYR A 112 9.98 2.47 -11.05
N LYS A 113 10.13 2.91 -12.30
CA LYS A 113 11.43 2.95 -12.97
C LYS A 113 11.96 4.38 -12.99
N SER A 114 13.19 4.55 -12.50
CA SER A 114 13.94 5.81 -12.61
C SER A 114 15.26 5.52 -13.33
N GLY A 115 15.35 5.90 -14.59
CA GLY A 115 16.48 5.53 -15.43
C GLY A 115 16.62 4.00 -15.57
N SER A 116 17.76 3.45 -15.16
CA SER A 116 18.01 2.01 -15.15
C SER A 116 17.57 1.30 -13.87
N ALA A 117 17.24 2.03 -12.81
CA ALA A 117 16.81 1.47 -11.53
C ALA A 117 15.31 1.20 -11.52
N THR A 118 14.93 0.06 -10.96
CA THR A 118 13.54 -0.26 -10.64
C THR A 118 13.41 -0.33 -9.14
N VAL A 119 12.39 0.28 -8.57
CA VAL A 119 12.06 0.17 -7.16
C VAL A 119 10.66 -0.40 -6.98
N VAL A 120 10.46 -1.09 -5.88
CA VAL A 120 9.22 -1.72 -5.48
C VAL A 120 8.59 -0.91 -4.35
N LEU A 121 7.30 -0.67 -4.46
CA LEU A 121 6.54 0.16 -3.52
C LEU A 121 5.36 -0.63 -2.95
N ASP A 122 5.03 -0.31 -1.72
CA ASP A 122 3.78 -0.74 -1.10
C ASP A 122 2.59 0.14 -1.51
N GLY A 123 1.41 -0.15 -0.97
CA GLY A 123 0.19 0.62 -1.23
C GLY A 123 0.22 2.07 -0.77
N ASP A 124 1.11 2.42 0.14
CA ASP A 124 1.31 3.80 0.62
C ASP A 124 2.41 4.55 -0.17
N LEU A 125 2.93 3.96 -1.23
CA LEU A 125 4.07 4.45 -2.02
C LEU A 125 5.38 4.49 -1.23
N LYS A 126 5.55 3.69 -0.18
CA LYS A 126 6.83 3.51 0.50
C LYS A 126 7.69 2.55 -0.33
N ILE A 127 8.94 2.92 -0.57
CA ILE A 127 9.90 2.07 -1.28
C ILE A 127 10.34 0.98 -0.32
N ILE A 128 10.06 -0.27 -0.66
CA ILE A 128 10.34 -1.44 0.17
C ILE A 128 11.44 -2.34 -0.39
N ASP A 129 11.73 -2.23 -1.68
CA ASP A 129 12.81 -3.01 -2.30
C ASP A 129 13.33 -2.32 -3.57
N THR A 130 14.47 -2.79 -4.06
CA THR A 130 15.07 -2.43 -5.36
C THR A 130 15.02 -3.57 -6.36
N LYS A 131 14.42 -4.70 -5.99
CA LYS A 131 14.21 -5.87 -6.84
C LYS A 131 12.77 -6.34 -6.72
N ILE A 132 12.18 -6.68 -7.85
CA ILE A 132 10.84 -7.28 -7.85
C ILE A 132 10.93 -8.66 -7.19
N PRO A 133 10.17 -8.92 -6.12
CA PRO A 133 10.17 -10.20 -5.47
C PRO A 133 9.60 -11.28 -6.39
N ASN A 134 10.06 -12.50 -6.23
CA ASN A 134 9.49 -13.64 -6.92
C ASN A 134 8.23 -14.12 -6.20
N ASP A 135 7.29 -14.58 -6.98
CA ASP A 135 6.15 -15.34 -6.49
C ASP A 135 6.62 -16.70 -5.95
N LYS A 136 6.19 -17.07 -4.75
CA LYS A 136 6.66 -18.30 -4.08
C LYS A 136 6.17 -19.58 -4.72
N GLU A 137 5.01 -19.56 -5.36
CA GLU A 137 4.42 -20.75 -5.99
C GLU A 137 5.02 -21.00 -7.36
N THR A 138 5.22 -19.94 -8.13
CA THR A 138 5.68 -20.03 -9.53
C THR A 138 7.17 -19.80 -9.70
N GLY A 139 7.85 -19.16 -8.74
CA GLY A 139 9.24 -18.73 -8.85
C GLY A 139 9.46 -17.58 -9.86
N ALA A 140 8.41 -17.11 -10.52
CA ALA A 140 8.47 -16.00 -11.47
C ALA A 140 8.42 -14.65 -10.73
N PRO A 141 8.94 -13.55 -11.33
CA PRO A 141 8.73 -12.21 -10.76
C PRO A 141 7.25 -11.91 -10.59
N ARG A 142 6.88 -11.35 -9.42
CA ARG A 142 5.49 -10.93 -9.15
C ARG A 142 5.04 -9.87 -10.16
N SER A 143 3.79 -9.95 -10.56
CA SER A 143 3.14 -8.87 -11.31
C SER A 143 2.92 -7.68 -10.39
N LEU A 144 3.52 -6.54 -10.73
CA LEU A 144 3.34 -5.28 -10.03
C LEU A 144 2.76 -4.25 -10.99
N ILE A 145 2.03 -3.28 -10.44
CA ILE A 145 1.46 -2.19 -11.23
C ILE A 145 2.54 -1.15 -11.52
N ASP A 146 2.80 -0.88 -12.77
CA ASP A 146 3.81 0.09 -13.21
C ASP A 146 3.30 1.53 -13.01
N LEU A 147 4.02 2.32 -12.23
CA LEU A 147 3.78 3.75 -11.99
C LEU A 147 4.78 4.67 -12.69
N SER A 148 5.65 4.13 -13.58
CA SER A 148 6.76 4.91 -14.18
C SER A 148 6.30 6.14 -14.96
N ASN A 149 5.08 6.10 -15.51
CA ASN A 149 4.47 7.23 -16.20
C ASN A 149 3.44 7.99 -15.34
N ALA A 150 3.21 7.57 -14.10
CA ALA A 150 2.29 8.26 -13.18
C ALA A 150 2.94 9.45 -12.49
N PHE A 151 4.26 9.37 -12.24
CA PHE A 151 5.01 10.36 -11.48
C PHE A 151 6.25 10.84 -12.23
N SER A 152 6.61 12.11 -12.01
CA SER A 152 7.88 12.69 -12.41
C SER A 152 8.71 12.96 -11.17
N VAL A 153 9.63 12.06 -10.85
CA VAL A 153 10.53 12.22 -9.70
C VAL A 153 11.88 12.74 -10.19
N ASN A 154 12.15 14.02 -9.92
CA ASN A 154 13.37 14.69 -10.38
C ASN A 154 14.60 14.38 -9.50
N ASP A 155 14.37 13.90 -8.27
CA ASP A 155 15.42 13.62 -7.29
C ASP A 155 15.66 12.12 -7.20
N THR A 156 16.60 11.62 -7.98
CA THR A 156 16.97 10.19 -7.99
C THR A 156 17.66 9.76 -6.69
N GLU A 157 18.24 10.68 -5.92
CA GLU A 157 18.84 10.35 -4.62
C GLU A 157 17.80 10.04 -3.53
N ALA A 158 16.56 10.49 -3.73
CA ALA A 158 15.45 10.16 -2.83
C ALA A 158 14.84 8.78 -3.08
N ILE A 159 15.26 8.08 -4.16
CA ILE A 159 14.68 6.77 -4.53
C ILE A 159 15.49 5.65 -3.86
N VAL A 160 15.31 5.52 -2.55
CA VAL A 160 15.97 4.50 -1.73
C VAL A 160 14.96 3.81 -0.80
N PRO A 161 15.16 2.54 -0.43
CA PRO A 161 14.30 1.83 0.50
C PRO A 161 14.06 2.61 1.79
N GLY A 162 12.84 2.54 2.30
CA GLY A 162 12.40 3.27 3.49
C GLY A 162 11.85 4.67 3.23
N LYS A 163 12.09 5.27 2.07
CA LYS A 163 11.51 6.56 1.68
C LYS A 163 10.17 6.39 0.98
N TYR A 164 9.38 7.46 0.96
CA TYR A 164 8.14 7.50 0.19
C TYR A 164 8.41 8.12 -1.17
N LEU A 165 7.88 7.48 -2.21
CA LEU A 165 7.83 8.09 -3.54
C LEU A 165 6.84 9.24 -3.50
N THR A 166 7.32 10.46 -3.73
CA THR A 166 6.49 11.65 -3.75
C THR A 166 6.67 12.37 -5.08
N ASP A 167 5.55 12.69 -5.71
CA ASP A 167 5.54 13.66 -6.80
C ASP A 167 5.50 15.06 -6.18
N LYS A 168 6.61 15.80 -6.26
CA LYS A 168 6.69 17.16 -5.73
C LYS A 168 5.82 18.14 -6.50
N ASP A 169 5.59 17.86 -7.79
CA ASP A 169 4.86 18.74 -8.69
C ASP A 169 3.35 18.49 -8.65
N SER A 170 2.93 17.32 -8.13
CA SER A 170 1.51 16.93 -8.09
C SER A 170 1.21 16.02 -6.89
N PRO A 171 1.24 16.55 -5.65
CA PRO A 171 0.98 15.75 -4.44
C PRO A 171 -0.42 15.11 -4.41
N GLU A 172 -1.39 15.68 -5.13
CA GLU A 172 -2.72 15.11 -5.31
C GLU A 172 -2.71 13.77 -6.04
N LYS A 173 -1.81 13.54 -6.99
CA LYS A 173 -1.66 12.24 -7.66
C LYS A 173 -1.28 11.14 -6.69
N ALA A 174 -0.30 11.41 -5.82
CA ALA A 174 0.09 10.47 -4.77
C ALA A 174 -1.07 10.21 -3.80
N ALA A 175 -1.86 11.23 -3.45
CA ALA A 175 -3.02 11.08 -2.59
C ALA A 175 -4.13 10.21 -3.23
N ILE A 176 -4.31 10.29 -4.55
CA ILE A 176 -5.25 9.44 -5.30
C ILE A 176 -4.77 7.98 -5.25
N ILE A 177 -3.51 7.72 -5.63
CA ILE A 177 -2.95 6.36 -5.64
C ILE A 177 -3.04 5.70 -4.25
N LYS A 178 -2.75 6.42 -3.18
CA LYS A 178 -2.85 5.90 -1.81
C LYS A 178 -4.26 5.49 -1.37
N LYS A 179 -5.30 5.95 -2.04
CA LYS A 179 -6.70 5.54 -1.77
C LYS A 179 -7.07 4.23 -2.45
N ILE A 180 -6.36 3.84 -3.51
CA ILE A 180 -6.73 2.71 -4.35
C ILE A 180 -6.55 1.39 -3.61
N VAL A 181 -5.36 1.14 -3.05
CA VAL A 181 -5.07 -0.13 -2.36
C VAL A 181 -6.00 -0.39 -1.18
N PRO A 182 -6.24 0.56 -0.24
CA PRO A 182 -7.17 0.34 0.85
C PRO A 182 -8.59 0.04 0.38
N PHE A 183 -9.02 0.65 -0.73
CA PHE A 183 -10.33 0.39 -1.31
C PHE A 183 -10.44 -1.06 -1.80
N PHE A 184 -9.51 -1.52 -2.64
CA PHE A 184 -9.52 -2.89 -3.17
C PHE A 184 -9.25 -3.94 -2.10
N TRP A 185 -8.44 -3.62 -1.09
CA TRP A 185 -8.19 -4.52 0.02
C TRP A 185 -9.44 -4.82 0.86
N SER A 186 -10.31 -3.85 1.06
CA SER A 186 -11.57 -4.07 1.79
C SER A 186 -12.48 -5.09 1.12
N GLU A 187 -12.35 -5.24 -0.20
CA GLU A 187 -13.18 -6.12 -1.01
C GLU A 187 -12.59 -7.54 -1.15
N ASP A 188 -11.27 -7.68 -1.27
CA ASP A 188 -10.63 -8.97 -1.60
C ASP A 188 -9.67 -9.51 -0.50
N SER A 189 -9.66 -8.90 0.67
CA SER A 189 -8.90 -9.36 1.87
C SER A 189 -7.35 -9.33 1.76
N TYR A 190 -6.77 -8.95 0.62
CA TYR A 190 -5.32 -8.87 0.39
C TYR A 190 -4.90 -7.49 -0.10
N GLU A 191 -3.80 -6.97 0.44
CA GLU A 191 -3.28 -5.65 0.05
C GLU A 191 -2.80 -5.60 -1.41
N ASP A 192 -2.35 -6.71 -1.94
CA ASP A 192 -1.90 -6.87 -3.33
C ASP A 192 -3.01 -7.32 -4.31
N ALA A 193 -4.26 -7.47 -3.84
CA ALA A 193 -5.39 -7.93 -4.65
C ALA A 193 -5.54 -7.16 -5.98
N ILE A 194 -5.27 -5.86 -5.95
CA ILE A 194 -5.36 -5.00 -7.14
C ILE A 194 -4.40 -5.42 -8.27
N THR A 195 -3.28 -6.07 -7.96
CA THR A 195 -2.32 -6.56 -8.97
C THR A 195 -2.86 -7.71 -9.82
N LYS A 196 -3.96 -8.33 -9.38
CA LYS A 196 -4.68 -9.36 -10.14
C LYS A 196 -5.51 -8.79 -11.28
N TYR A 197 -5.74 -7.47 -11.30
CA TYR A 197 -6.61 -6.80 -12.24
C TYR A 197 -5.88 -5.83 -13.16
N PHE A 198 -4.83 -5.17 -12.65
CA PHE A 198 -4.17 -4.06 -13.35
C PHE A 198 -2.67 -4.25 -13.47
N THR A 199 -2.12 -3.71 -14.57
CA THR A 199 -0.68 -3.74 -14.89
C THR A 199 -0.01 -2.38 -14.83
N LYS A 200 -0.79 -1.28 -15.02
CA LYS A 200 -0.22 0.05 -15.18
C LYS A 200 -1.21 1.13 -14.76
N PHE A 201 -0.69 2.18 -14.12
CA PHE A 201 -1.41 3.43 -13.85
C PHE A 201 -0.65 4.60 -14.46
N GLU A 202 -1.39 5.53 -15.05
CA GLU A 202 -0.87 6.75 -15.63
C GLU A 202 -1.80 7.92 -15.28
N PHE A 203 -1.23 9.13 -15.20
CA PHE A 203 -2.04 10.33 -15.12
C PHE A 203 -1.99 11.08 -16.45
N GLY A 204 -3.14 11.52 -16.87
CA GLY A 204 -3.34 12.41 -18.01
C GLY A 204 -4.21 13.61 -17.62
N ASN A 205 -4.43 14.47 -18.57
CA ASN A 205 -5.36 15.58 -18.46
C ASN A 205 -6.43 15.43 -19.53
N THR A 206 -7.68 15.56 -19.13
CA THR A 206 -8.83 15.57 -20.05
C THR A 206 -9.42 16.98 -20.05
N SER A 207 -9.61 17.57 -21.24
CA SER A 207 -10.32 18.84 -21.38
C SER A 207 -11.80 18.61 -21.18
N GLY A 208 -12.44 19.49 -20.38
CA GLY A 208 -13.88 19.51 -20.26
C GLY A 208 -14.58 19.99 -21.55
N GLU A 209 -15.91 19.98 -21.56
CA GLU A 209 -16.72 20.54 -22.64
C GLU A 209 -16.39 22.02 -22.92
N ASP A 210 -16.07 22.74 -21.84
CA ASP A 210 -15.44 24.06 -21.92
C ASP A 210 -13.93 23.89 -21.93
N SER A 211 -13.27 24.23 -23.04
CA SER A 211 -11.81 24.08 -23.24
C SER A 211 -10.95 24.82 -22.21
N SER A 212 -11.55 25.64 -21.37
CA SER A 212 -10.91 26.31 -20.23
C SER A 212 -10.72 25.42 -19.01
N GLN A 213 -11.42 24.27 -18.92
CA GLN A 213 -11.34 23.34 -17.80
C GLN A 213 -10.48 22.13 -18.17
N THR A 214 -9.51 21.84 -17.33
CA THR A 214 -8.64 20.68 -17.46
C THR A 214 -8.78 19.81 -16.20
N PHE A 215 -9.12 18.56 -16.37
CA PHE A 215 -9.30 17.59 -15.28
C PHE A 215 -8.15 16.60 -15.23
N THR A 216 -7.66 16.31 -14.03
CA THR A 216 -6.71 15.22 -13.81
C THR A 216 -7.42 13.88 -14.01
N THR A 217 -6.97 13.10 -14.98
CA THR A 217 -7.52 11.77 -15.27
C THR A 217 -6.54 10.71 -14.84
N LEU A 218 -6.99 9.75 -14.03
CA LEU A 218 -6.24 8.53 -13.74
C LEU A 218 -6.66 7.45 -14.74
N LYS A 219 -5.70 6.95 -15.49
CA LYS A 219 -5.85 5.82 -16.39
C LYS A 219 -5.30 4.55 -15.75
N MET A 220 -6.10 3.49 -15.72
CA MET A 220 -5.77 2.17 -15.17
C MET A 220 -5.86 1.13 -16.28
N THR A 221 -4.74 0.49 -16.63
CA THR A 221 -4.69 -0.54 -17.69
C THR A 221 -4.82 -1.92 -17.04
N SER A 222 -5.75 -2.72 -17.53
CA SER A 222 -5.98 -4.08 -17.02
C SER A 222 -4.92 -5.08 -17.45
N LEU A 223 -4.90 -6.23 -16.77
CA LEU A 223 -4.29 -7.45 -17.30
C LEU A 223 -5.00 -7.87 -18.61
N PRO A 224 -4.32 -8.65 -19.46
CA PRO A 224 -4.96 -9.23 -20.63
C PRO A 224 -6.17 -10.10 -20.25
N LEU A 225 -7.27 -9.91 -20.96
CA LEU A 225 -8.47 -10.73 -20.76
C LEU A 225 -8.22 -12.15 -21.29
N SER A 226 -8.61 -13.16 -20.52
CA SER A 226 -8.45 -14.57 -20.91
C SER A 226 -9.33 -14.93 -22.10
N GLY A 227 -8.81 -15.68 -23.05
CA GLY A 227 -9.59 -16.36 -24.09
C GLY A 227 -9.61 -15.73 -25.46
N THR A 228 -8.91 -14.65 -25.73
CA THR A 228 -8.83 -14.05 -27.06
C THR A 228 -7.38 -13.85 -27.51
N SER A 229 -7.08 -14.20 -28.75
CA SER A 229 -5.77 -13.99 -29.38
C SER A 229 -5.63 -12.61 -30.07
N VAL A 230 -6.42 -11.63 -29.63
CA VAL A 230 -6.48 -10.30 -30.25
C VAL A 230 -5.39 -9.39 -29.66
N THR A 231 -4.75 -8.60 -30.50
CA THR A 231 -3.61 -7.73 -30.16
C THR A 231 -3.93 -6.68 -29.07
N ASN A 232 -5.19 -6.31 -28.86
CA ASN A 232 -5.67 -5.36 -27.85
C ASN A 232 -6.66 -6.04 -26.89
N ASN A 233 -6.20 -7.11 -26.23
CA ASN A 233 -7.03 -7.93 -25.35
C ASN A 233 -7.02 -7.43 -23.90
N TYR A 234 -7.14 -6.15 -23.68
CA TYR A 234 -7.20 -5.51 -22.36
C TYR A 234 -8.26 -4.41 -22.37
N PHE A 235 -8.61 -3.93 -21.19
CA PHE A 235 -9.42 -2.71 -21.06
C PHE A 235 -8.67 -1.61 -20.31
N GLU A 236 -9.01 -0.37 -20.59
CA GLU A 236 -8.57 0.80 -19.84
C GLU A 236 -9.75 1.40 -19.09
N LEU A 237 -9.48 1.82 -17.85
CA LEU A 237 -10.42 2.57 -17.02
C LEU A 237 -9.88 3.98 -16.82
N ASP A 238 -10.57 4.96 -17.33
CA ASP A 238 -10.23 6.36 -17.17
C ASP A 238 -11.14 7.00 -16.11
N ILE A 239 -10.53 7.39 -14.99
CA ILE A 239 -11.23 8.14 -13.94
C ILE A 239 -11.03 9.62 -14.23
N VAL A 240 -12.03 10.25 -14.83
CA VAL A 240 -12.02 11.70 -15.11
C VAL A 240 -12.22 12.46 -13.80
N ASP A 241 -11.45 13.55 -13.60
CA ASP A 241 -11.44 14.32 -12.37
C ASP A 241 -11.22 13.44 -11.12
N ALA A 242 -10.09 12.72 -11.14
CA ALA A 242 -9.79 11.63 -10.21
C ALA A 242 -9.67 12.07 -8.74
N ASN A 243 -9.45 13.35 -8.47
CA ASN A 243 -9.37 13.94 -7.13
C ASN A 243 -10.74 14.22 -6.50
N VAL A 244 -11.81 14.25 -7.30
CA VAL A 244 -13.18 14.52 -6.84
C VAL A 244 -13.95 13.20 -6.76
N GLU A 245 -14.61 12.98 -5.63
CA GLU A 245 -15.42 11.77 -5.36
C GLU A 245 -14.67 10.45 -5.63
N THR A 246 -13.37 10.41 -5.35
CA THR A 246 -12.47 9.29 -5.68
C THR A 246 -13.04 7.94 -5.26
N ASN A 247 -13.52 7.81 -4.02
CA ASN A 247 -14.03 6.52 -3.52
C ASN A 247 -15.30 6.06 -4.25
N ALA A 248 -16.20 6.98 -4.62
CA ALA A 248 -17.40 6.63 -5.38
C ALA A 248 -17.05 6.18 -6.81
N LYS A 249 -16.04 6.81 -7.43
CA LYS A 249 -15.52 6.39 -8.74
C LYS A 249 -14.82 5.05 -8.67
N LEU A 250 -14.04 4.79 -7.61
CA LEU A 250 -13.43 3.48 -7.36
C LEU A 250 -14.47 2.38 -7.16
N ALA A 251 -15.57 2.67 -6.45
CA ALA A 251 -16.68 1.72 -6.30
C ALA A 251 -17.34 1.39 -7.65
N LYS A 252 -17.49 2.37 -8.54
CA LYS A 252 -17.98 2.13 -9.91
C LYS A 252 -17.02 1.27 -10.71
N ILE A 253 -15.69 1.48 -10.56
CA ILE A 253 -14.67 0.64 -11.20
C ILE A 253 -14.71 -0.78 -10.67
N TRP A 254 -14.83 -0.95 -9.35
CA TRP A 254 -14.93 -2.28 -8.75
C TRP A 254 -16.11 -3.05 -9.32
N ALA A 255 -17.27 -2.40 -9.43
CA ALA A 255 -18.45 -3.02 -10.06
C ALA A 255 -18.17 -3.45 -11.51
N LEU A 256 -17.41 -2.68 -12.28
CA LEU A 256 -17.01 -3.07 -13.65
C LEU A 256 -16.06 -4.26 -13.64
N VAL A 257 -15.08 -4.29 -12.72
CA VAL A 257 -14.10 -5.38 -12.60
C VAL A 257 -14.77 -6.67 -12.14
N GLU A 258 -15.69 -6.62 -11.18
CA GLU A 258 -16.47 -7.79 -10.74
C GLU A 258 -17.37 -8.33 -11.86
N ASN A 259 -17.96 -7.44 -12.64
CA ASN A 259 -18.87 -7.78 -13.73
C ASN A 259 -18.17 -8.35 -14.97
N GLN A 260 -16.81 -8.41 -15.00
CA GLN A 260 -16.08 -9.09 -16.10
C GLN A 260 -16.55 -10.54 -16.34
N LYS A 261 -17.10 -11.17 -15.32
CA LYS A 261 -17.67 -12.52 -15.38
C LYS A 261 -19.14 -12.53 -15.80
N SER A 262 -19.77 -11.37 -15.92
CA SER A 262 -21.17 -11.21 -16.30
C SER A 262 -21.31 -10.76 -17.75
N ASN A 263 -22.47 -11.04 -18.36
CA ASN A 263 -22.77 -10.59 -19.72
C ASN A 263 -22.89 -9.06 -19.88
N GLU A 264 -22.78 -8.30 -18.79
CA GLU A 264 -22.84 -6.83 -18.80
C GLU A 264 -21.47 -6.19 -19.09
N PHE A 265 -20.36 -6.95 -18.96
CA PHE A 265 -19.06 -6.47 -19.32
C PHE A 265 -18.87 -6.52 -20.83
N ALA A 266 -18.70 -5.36 -21.45
CA ALA A 266 -18.63 -5.23 -22.91
C ALA A 266 -17.32 -5.74 -23.54
N GLY A 267 -16.32 -6.11 -22.71
CA GLY A 267 -15.06 -6.69 -23.17
C GLY A 267 -13.90 -5.69 -23.27
N ALA A 268 -12.96 -5.95 -24.19
CA ALA A 268 -11.80 -5.11 -24.41
C ALA A 268 -12.19 -3.74 -24.96
N GLY A 269 -11.68 -2.67 -24.35
CA GLY A 269 -12.04 -1.32 -24.74
C GLY A 269 -11.66 -0.31 -23.66
N ARG A 270 -12.15 0.91 -23.82
CA ARG A 270 -11.96 1.99 -22.87
C ARG A 270 -13.26 2.28 -22.13
N TYR A 271 -13.18 2.41 -20.83
CA TYR A 271 -14.28 2.81 -19.96
C TYR A 271 -13.92 4.14 -19.31
N GLU A 272 -14.72 5.17 -19.55
CA GLU A 272 -14.58 6.46 -18.90
C GLU A 272 -15.56 6.57 -17.74
N VAL A 273 -15.04 6.71 -16.51
CA VAL A 273 -15.83 6.94 -15.31
C VAL A 273 -15.85 8.42 -15.01
N LEU A 274 -17.01 9.02 -15.19
CA LEU A 274 -17.23 10.46 -15.05
C LEU A 274 -18.50 10.78 -14.28
N LYS A 275 -18.59 12.00 -13.80
CA LYS A 275 -19.76 12.52 -13.10
C LYS A 275 -20.69 13.23 -14.07
N TRP A 276 -21.95 12.79 -14.09
CA TRP A 276 -23.05 13.45 -14.77
C TRP A 276 -23.98 14.13 -13.77
N LEU A 277 -24.93 14.94 -14.27
CA LEU A 277 -25.91 15.62 -13.42
C LEU A 277 -26.76 14.65 -12.57
N ASP A 278 -26.96 13.44 -13.03
CA ASP A 278 -27.78 12.39 -12.42
C ASP A 278 -26.95 11.28 -11.72
N GLY A 279 -25.62 11.47 -11.61
CA GLY A 279 -24.74 10.53 -10.90
C GLY A 279 -23.50 10.11 -11.68
N LEU A 280 -22.83 9.07 -11.20
CA LEU A 280 -21.64 8.51 -11.84
C LEU A 280 -22.03 7.55 -12.96
N ARG A 281 -21.44 7.74 -14.13
CA ARG A 281 -21.58 6.85 -15.27
C ARG A 281 -20.23 6.30 -15.71
N ALA A 282 -20.29 5.11 -16.35
CA ALA A 282 -19.17 4.54 -17.07
C ALA A 282 -19.56 4.44 -18.54
N GLU A 283 -18.85 5.17 -19.39
CA GLU A 283 -19.05 5.14 -20.84
C GLU A 283 -18.04 4.20 -21.48
N TYR A 284 -18.51 3.30 -22.33
CA TYR A 284 -17.69 2.29 -23.00
C TYR A 284 -17.42 2.67 -24.45
N THR A 285 -16.16 2.56 -24.85
CA THR A 285 -15.71 2.70 -26.24
C THR A 285 -14.87 1.49 -26.62
N PRO A 286 -15.28 0.66 -27.60
CA PRO A 286 -14.48 -0.47 -28.05
C PRO A 286 -13.17 -0.02 -28.69
N TRP A 287 -12.14 -0.86 -28.62
CA TRP A 287 -10.94 -0.62 -29.42
C TRP A 287 -11.29 -0.67 -30.91
N LYS A 288 -10.79 0.32 -31.65
CA LYS A 288 -10.91 0.28 -33.12
C LYS A 288 -10.07 -0.90 -33.63
N GLU A 289 -10.68 -1.79 -34.41
CA GLU A 289 -9.92 -2.78 -35.15
C GLU A 289 -8.91 -2.05 -36.04
N GLN A 290 -7.63 -2.37 -35.88
CA GLN A 290 -6.61 -1.90 -36.80
C GLN A 290 -6.80 -2.68 -38.10
N SER A 291 -7.37 -2.04 -39.10
CA SER A 291 -7.51 -2.52 -40.47
C SER A 291 -6.17 -2.60 -41.19
#